data_7bb9bef99537d9ee1775800535646013
#
_entry.id   7bb9bef99537d9ee1775800535646013
#
_cell.length_a   1.000
_cell.length_b   1.000
_cell.length_c   1.000
_cell.angle_alpha   90.00
_cell.angle_beta   90.00
_cell.angle_gamma   90.00
#
_symmetry.space_group_name_H-M   'P 1'
#
loop_
_entity.id
_entity.type
_entity.pdbx_description
1 polymer ?
#
loop_
_entity_poly.entity_id
_entity_poly.type
_entity_poly.pdbx_seq_one_letter_code
_entity_poly.pdbx_strand_id
1 'polypeptide(L)'
;LGATSICAALLHDVVEDTDYTVEDMENIFGPKIAQIVDGLTKISGGIFGEQASAQAENFKKLLLTMSDDIRVILIKICDRLHNMRTLASQPASKQYKIAGETLYIYAPLANRLGLNKIKTELEDLSFRYEHPDAYASIEKKLASTQAQRDTLFEQFTAPIRAELDKMGFEYELKARVKSPYSIWNKMQNKHVTFEEIYDILAVRIIYKPKSPDEEINNCFQIYVAISQIYKSHPDRLRDWVNHPKANGYQALHVTLMSAKGRWIEVQIRSEHMNELAEQGFAAHWKYKDGGEITEDEGELNEWLSTIKEIL
;
A
#
# COMPACT_ATOMS: atom_id res chain seq x y z
N LEU A 1 10.78 5.72 -11.53
CA LEU A 1 10.63 5.21 -12.90
C LEU A 1 11.30 6.19 -13.87
N GLY A 2 12.07 5.68 -14.86
CA GLY A 2 12.79 6.48 -15.84
C GLY A 2 11.90 7.07 -16.95
N ALA A 3 12.52 7.82 -17.87
CA ALA A 3 11.83 8.51 -18.98
C ALA A 3 10.96 7.57 -19.82
N THR A 4 11.43 6.35 -20.10
CA THR A 4 10.69 5.31 -20.85
C THR A 4 9.32 5.02 -20.23
N SER A 5 9.25 4.87 -18.90
CA SER A 5 7.99 4.62 -18.19
C SER A 5 7.05 5.81 -18.24
N ILE A 6 7.58 7.03 -18.14
CA ILE A 6 6.78 8.26 -18.21
C ILE A 6 6.22 8.44 -19.62
N CYS A 7 7.03 8.23 -20.65
CA CYS A 7 6.57 8.27 -22.04
C CYS A 7 5.47 7.22 -22.30
N ALA A 8 5.67 5.98 -21.88
CA ALA A 8 4.68 4.93 -22.03
C ALA A 8 3.38 5.24 -21.27
N ALA A 9 3.47 5.85 -20.07
CA ALA A 9 2.31 6.27 -19.31
C ALA A 9 1.52 7.41 -20.00
N LEU A 10 2.20 8.34 -20.66
CA LEU A 10 1.54 9.40 -21.45
C LEU A 10 0.88 8.86 -22.72
N LEU A 11 1.37 7.75 -23.24
CA LEU A 11 0.91 7.13 -24.50
C LEU A 11 -0.03 5.91 -24.26
N HIS A 12 -0.42 5.63 -23.02
CA HIS A 12 -1.04 4.37 -22.61
C HIS A 12 -2.35 4.04 -23.35
N ASP A 13 -3.14 5.04 -23.73
CA ASP A 13 -4.42 4.86 -24.41
C ASP A 13 -4.37 5.24 -25.90
N VAL A 14 -3.21 5.68 -26.44
CA VAL A 14 -3.12 6.18 -27.83
C VAL A 14 -3.54 5.11 -28.85
N VAL A 15 -3.08 3.87 -28.64
CA VAL A 15 -3.41 2.75 -29.57
C VAL A 15 -4.88 2.29 -29.42
N GLU A 16 -5.51 2.50 -28.25
CA GLU A 16 -6.91 2.14 -28.00
C GLU A 16 -7.88 3.20 -28.53
N ASP A 17 -7.53 4.47 -28.39
CA ASP A 17 -8.45 5.59 -28.61
C ASP A 17 -8.21 6.32 -29.94
N THR A 18 -7.19 5.95 -30.73
CA THR A 18 -6.83 6.59 -32.00
C THR A 18 -6.51 5.56 -33.09
N ASP A 19 -6.30 6.04 -34.32
CA ASP A 19 -5.88 5.22 -35.45
C ASP A 19 -4.38 4.87 -35.45
N TYR A 20 -3.59 5.34 -34.48
CA TYR A 20 -2.19 4.97 -34.35
C TYR A 20 -2.02 3.53 -33.91
N THR A 21 -1.10 2.83 -34.56
CA THR A 21 -0.78 1.43 -34.30
C THR A 21 0.43 1.27 -33.37
N VAL A 22 0.65 0.07 -32.85
CA VAL A 22 1.88 -0.28 -32.08
C VAL A 22 3.13 -0.06 -32.96
N GLU A 23 3.04 -0.34 -34.28
CA GLU A 23 4.12 -0.10 -35.23
C GLU A 23 4.46 1.38 -35.37
N ASP A 24 3.45 2.25 -35.37
CA ASP A 24 3.65 3.71 -35.34
C ASP A 24 4.34 4.15 -34.05
N MET A 25 3.96 3.56 -32.90
CA MET A 25 4.63 3.82 -31.61
C MET A 25 6.09 3.38 -31.67
N GLU A 26 6.40 2.24 -32.27
CA GLU A 26 7.77 1.76 -32.42
C GLU A 26 8.62 2.68 -33.31
N ASN A 27 8.07 3.12 -34.44
CA ASN A 27 8.75 4.00 -35.37
C ASN A 27 9.03 5.40 -34.79
N ILE A 28 8.13 5.93 -33.94
CA ILE A 28 8.26 7.28 -33.39
C ILE A 28 9.05 7.30 -32.07
N PHE A 29 8.78 6.34 -31.18
CA PHE A 29 9.27 6.35 -29.79
C PHE A 29 10.26 5.20 -29.47
N GLY A 30 10.47 4.30 -30.42
CA GLY A 30 11.36 3.16 -30.27
C GLY A 30 10.69 1.90 -29.69
N PRO A 31 11.36 0.72 -29.83
CA PRO A 31 10.76 -0.58 -29.54
C PRO A 31 10.38 -0.77 -28.06
N LYS A 32 11.14 -0.20 -27.12
CA LYS A 32 10.88 -0.39 -25.70
C LYS A 32 9.59 0.29 -25.22
N ILE A 33 9.32 1.51 -25.70
CA ILE A 33 8.07 2.24 -25.39
C ILE A 33 6.89 1.54 -26.07
N ALA A 34 7.04 1.16 -27.34
CA ALA A 34 6.01 0.44 -28.07
C ALA A 34 5.63 -0.89 -27.40
N GLN A 35 6.60 -1.65 -26.89
CA GLN A 35 6.36 -2.89 -26.15
C GLN A 35 5.52 -2.67 -24.88
N ILE A 36 5.82 -1.62 -24.12
CA ILE A 36 5.02 -1.28 -22.90
C ILE A 36 3.61 -0.86 -23.28
N VAL A 37 3.44 -0.01 -24.30
CA VAL A 37 2.12 0.43 -24.78
C VAL A 37 1.31 -0.76 -25.31
N ASP A 38 1.90 -1.67 -26.08
CA ASP A 38 1.25 -2.91 -26.53
C ASP A 38 0.78 -3.78 -25.35
N GLY A 39 1.60 -3.90 -24.31
CA GLY A 39 1.22 -4.59 -23.07
C GLY A 39 0.02 -3.95 -22.38
N LEU A 40 -0.04 -2.62 -22.34
CA LEU A 40 -1.15 -1.87 -21.75
C LEU A 40 -2.45 -2.08 -22.53
N THR A 41 -2.39 -2.01 -23.87
CA THR A 41 -3.53 -2.19 -24.78
C THR A 41 -4.10 -3.61 -24.70
N LYS A 42 -3.25 -4.65 -24.66
CA LYS A 42 -3.68 -6.05 -24.51
C LYS A 42 -4.44 -6.33 -23.21
N ILE A 43 -4.13 -5.60 -22.16
CA ILE A 43 -4.84 -5.70 -20.88
C ILE A 43 -6.24 -5.10 -20.98
N SER A 44 -6.40 -3.97 -21.65
CA SER A 44 -7.69 -3.27 -21.78
C SER A 44 -8.67 -4.03 -22.69
N GLY A 45 -8.20 -4.63 -23.78
CA GLY A 45 -9.02 -5.23 -24.83
C GLY A 45 -9.64 -6.60 -24.52
N GLY A 46 -9.26 -7.31 -23.45
CA GLY A 46 -9.61 -8.73 -23.33
C GLY A 46 -9.94 -9.28 -21.94
N ILE A 47 -9.91 -8.48 -20.89
CA ILE A 47 -9.91 -9.02 -19.52
C ILE A 47 -11.29 -9.04 -18.88
N PHE A 48 -12.23 -8.19 -19.28
CA PHE A 48 -13.49 -7.98 -18.58
C PHE A 48 -14.72 -8.49 -19.33
N GLY A 49 -14.87 -9.83 -19.40
CA GLY A 49 -16.11 -10.48 -19.84
C GLY A 49 -17.22 -10.43 -18.77
N GLU A 50 -18.48 -10.62 -19.20
CA GLU A 50 -19.70 -10.34 -18.41
C GLU A 50 -19.99 -11.26 -17.20
N GLN A 51 -19.11 -12.18 -16.79
CA GLN A 51 -19.43 -13.14 -15.71
C GLN A 51 -18.39 -13.17 -14.58
N ALA A 52 -18.88 -13.21 -13.35
CA ALA A 52 -18.09 -13.23 -12.10
C ALA A 52 -17.12 -14.42 -11.93
N SER A 53 -17.36 -15.56 -12.61
CA SER A 53 -16.41 -16.70 -12.66
C SER A 53 -15.16 -16.39 -13.49
N ALA A 54 -15.20 -15.35 -14.32
CA ALA A 54 -14.07 -14.85 -15.09
C ALA A 54 -13.07 -14.06 -14.27
N GLN A 55 -13.36 -13.68 -13.01
CA GLN A 55 -12.46 -12.83 -12.23
C GLN A 55 -11.12 -13.50 -11.92
N ALA A 56 -11.11 -14.79 -11.56
CA ALA A 56 -9.89 -15.54 -11.29
C ALA A 56 -9.10 -15.82 -12.59
N GLU A 57 -9.79 -16.15 -13.69
CA GLU A 57 -9.14 -16.31 -15.00
C GLU A 57 -8.63 -14.98 -15.55
N ASN A 58 -9.38 -13.90 -15.37
CA ASN A 58 -8.97 -12.57 -15.78
C ASN A 58 -7.79 -12.07 -14.95
N PHE A 59 -7.76 -12.35 -13.64
CA PHE A 59 -6.61 -12.06 -12.80
C PHE A 59 -5.37 -12.87 -13.24
N LYS A 60 -5.53 -14.15 -13.56
CA LYS A 60 -4.46 -15.00 -14.08
C LYS A 60 -3.97 -14.52 -15.46
N LYS A 61 -4.88 -14.14 -16.36
CA LYS A 61 -4.52 -13.52 -17.65
C LYS A 61 -3.80 -12.19 -17.47
N LEU A 62 -4.30 -11.33 -16.59
CA LEU A 62 -3.65 -10.08 -16.20
C LEU A 62 -2.20 -10.36 -15.79
N LEU A 63 -1.99 -11.28 -14.86
CA LEU A 63 -0.67 -11.65 -14.38
C LEU A 63 0.23 -12.25 -15.49
N LEU A 64 -0.29 -13.08 -16.37
CA LEU A 64 0.47 -13.70 -17.46
C LEU A 64 0.87 -12.68 -18.53
N THR A 65 -0.02 -11.75 -18.88
CA THR A 65 0.26 -10.68 -19.87
C THR A 65 1.25 -9.65 -19.29
N MET A 66 1.25 -9.48 -17.98
CA MET A 66 2.10 -8.56 -17.22
C MET A 66 3.47 -9.14 -16.91
N SER A 67 3.70 -10.41 -17.26
CA SER A 67 4.93 -11.14 -16.90
C SER A 67 6.18 -10.63 -17.61
N ASP A 68 6.04 -9.83 -18.66
CA ASP A 68 7.16 -9.41 -19.50
C ASP A 68 7.78 -8.08 -19.06
N ASP A 69 6.97 -7.15 -18.51
CA ASP A 69 7.48 -5.88 -18.01
C ASP A 69 6.59 -5.32 -16.88
N ILE A 70 7.15 -5.19 -15.68
CA ILE A 70 6.42 -4.67 -14.49
C ILE A 70 5.90 -3.25 -14.68
N ARG A 71 6.53 -2.46 -15.55
CA ARG A 71 6.11 -1.08 -15.80
C ARG A 71 4.68 -1.02 -16.32
N VAL A 72 4.27 -2.04 -17.08
CA VAL A 72 2.87 -2.19 -17.54
C VAL A 72 1.90 -2.24 -16.35
N ILE A 73 2.23 -3.03 -15.33
CA ILE A 73 1.41 -3.14 -14.10
C ILE A 73 1.33 -1.82 -13.37
N LEU A 74 2.48 -1.20 -13.15
CA LEU A 74 2.58 0.05 -12.39
C LEU A 74 1.81 1.17 -13.07
N ILE A 75 1.92 1.28 -14.39
CA ILE A 75 1.18 2.27 -15.18
C ILE A 75 -0.32 1.99 -15.09
N LYS A 76 -0.76 0.73 -15.24
CA LYS A 76 -2.19 0.38 -15.16
C LYS A 76 -2.80 0.58 -13.78
N ILE A 77 -2.02 0.38 -12.70
CA ILE A 77 -2.46 0.72 -11.34
C ILE A 77 -2.59 2.25 -11.17
N CYS A 78 -1.65 3.03 -11.71
CA CYS A 78 -1.71 4.49 -11.66
C CYS A 78 -2.89 5.05 -12.47
N ASP A 79 -3.12 4.51 -13.68
CA ASP A 79 -4.29 4.82 -14.50
C ASP A 79 -5.59 4.51 -13.73
N ARG A 80 -5.71 3.30 -13.16
CA ARG A 80 -6.87 2.92 -12.35
C ARG A 80 -7.07 3.85 -11.15
N LEU A 81 -6.03 4.26 -10.46
CA LEU A 81 -6.11 5.20 -9.36
C LEU A 81 -6.63 6.57 -9.82
N HIS A 82 -6.13 7.06 -10.96
CA HIS A 82 -6.62 8.31 -11.56
C HIS A 82 -8.10 8.20 -11.92
N ASN A 83 -8.51 7.10 -12.56
CA ASN A 83 -9.89 6.83 -12.94
C ASN A 83 -10.81 6.78 -11.71
N MET A 84 -10.36 6.17 -10.60
CA MET A 84 -11.12 6.13 -9.36
C MET A 84 -11.28 7.51 -8.71
N ARG A 85 -10.26 8.36 -8.77
CA ARG A 85 -10.33 9.75 -8.27
C ARG A 85 -11.31 10.63 -9.05
N THR A 86 -11.49 10.34 -10.33
CA THR A 86 -12.36 11.08 -11.25
C THR A 86 -13.69 10.38 -11.56
N LEU A 87 -13.99 9.27 -10.88
CA LEU A 87 -15.09 8.37 -11.18
C LEU A 87 -16.49 9.01 -11.07
N ALA A 88 -16.61 10.09 -10.30
CA ALA A 88 -17.87 10.83 -10.14
C ALA A 88 -18.46 11.37 -11.48
N SER A 89 -17.61 11.57 -12.50
CA SER A 89 -18.04 12.02 -13.84
C SER A 89 -18.73 10.93 -14.67
N GLN A 90 -18.63 9.66 -14.26
CA GLN A 90 -19.18 8.52 -15.00
C GLN A 90 -20.62 8.21 -14.56
N PRO A 91 -21.45 7.59 -15.44
CA PRO A 91 -22.77 7.10 -15.06
C PRO A 91 -22.72 6.08 -13.91
N ALA A 92 -23.76 6.06 -13.05
CA ALA A 92 -23.80 5.22 -11.84
C ALA A 92 -23.54 3.72 -12.11
N SER A 93 -24.06 3.19 -13.22
CA SER A 93 -23.83 1.78 -13.61
C SER A 93 -22.36 1.48 -13.89
N LYS A 94 -21.64 2.43 -14.52
CA LYS A 94 -20.20 2.32 -14.74
C LYS A 94 -19.41 2.50 -13.44
N GLN A 95 -19.84 3.44 -12.58
CA GLN A 95 -19.21 3.67 -11.29
C GLN A 95 -19.15 2.39 -10.45
N TYR A 96 -20.27 1.69 -10.33
CA TYR A 96 -20.36 0.44 -9.55
C TYR A 96 -19.47 -0.67 -10.14
N LYS A 97 -19.51 -0.85 -11.46
CA LYS A 97 -18.66 -1.85 -12.13
C LYS A 97 -17.17 -1.57 -11.93
N ILE A 98 -16.73 -0.32 -12.16
CA ILE A 98 -15.34 0.08 -12.05
C ILE A 98 -14.85 -0.03 -10.58
N ALA A 99 -15.70 0.35 -9.60
CA ALA A 99 -15.41 0.21 -8.19
C ALA A 99 -15.19 -1.25 -7.79
N GLY A 100 -16.07 -2.16 -8.22
CA GLY A 100 -15.94 -3.60 -7.96
C GLY A 100 -14.68 -4.19 -8.57
N GLU A 101 -14.39 -3.91 -9.85
CA GLU A 101 -13.14 -4.33 -10.48
C GLU A 101 -11.91 -3.83 -9.71
N THR A 102 -11.95 -2.58 -9.26
CA THR A 102 -10.86 -1.96 -8.50
C THR A 102 -10.65 -2.66 -7.17
N LEU A 103 -11.71 -2.93 -6.43
CA LEU A 103 -11.65 -3.57 -5.12
C LEU A 103 -11.16 -5.01 -5.19
N TYR A 104 -11.62 -5.78 -6.19
CA TYR A 104 -11.36 -7.21 -6.26
C TYR A 104 -10.15 -7.60 -7.11
N ILE A 105 -9.63 -6.68 -7.93
CA ILE A 105 -8.48 -6.95 -8.82
C ILE A 105 -7.31 -6.02 -8.52
N TYR A 106 -7.51 -4.71 -8.66
CA TYR A 106 -6.40 -3.75 -8.58
C TYR A 106 -5.88 -3.50 -7.16
N ALA A 107 -6.76 -3.45 -6.16
CA ALA A 107 -6.33 -3.28 -4.76
C ALA A 107 -5.53 -4.50 -4.24
N PRO A 108 -5.95 -5.76 -4.47
CA PRO A 108 -5.13 -6.93 -4.19
C PRO A 108 -3.80 -6.95 -4.94
N LEU A 109 -3.79 -6.52 -6.21
CA LEU A 109 -2.57 -6.44 -7.00
C LEU A 109 -1.59 -5.41 -6.40
N ALA A 110 -2.07 -4.21 -6.09
CA ALA A 110 -1.27 -3.18 -5.40
C ALA A 110 -0.73 -3.68 -4.05
N ASN A 111 -1.52 -4.47 -3.30
CA ASN A 111 -1.08 -5.08 -2.05
C ASN A 111 0.06 -6.08 -2.25
N ARG A 112 -0.01 -6.92 -3.28
CA ARG A 112 1.06 -7.88 -3.60
C ARG A 112 2.35 -7.20 -4.02
N LEU A 113 2.26 -6.06 -4.70
CA LEU A 113 3.39 -5.22 -5.07
C LEU A 113 3.92 -4.37 -3.91
N GLY A 114 3.37 -4.49 -2.71
CA GLY A 114 3.77 -3.69 -1.56
C GLY A 114 3.33 -2.22 -1.61
N LEU A 115 2.53 -1.82 -2.61
CA LEU A 115 2.05 -0.45 -2.81
C LEU A 115 0.90 -0.12 -1.83
N ASN A 116 1.18 -0.22 -0.53
CA ASN A 116 0.15 -0.16 0.52
C ASN A 116 -0.64 1.15 0.54
N LYS A 117 -0.03 2.27 0.18
CA LYS A 117 -0.69 3.57 0.12
C LYS A 117 -1.72 3.60 -1.01
N ILE A 118 -1.32 3.17 -2.20
CA ILE A 118 -2.20 3.07 -3.37
C ILE A 118 -3.32 2.05 -3.11
N LYS A 119 -2.98 0.88 -2.59
CA LYS A 119 -3.94 -0.15 -2.20
C LYS A 119 -5.02 0.40 -1.27
N THR A 120 -4.64 1.12 -0.22
CA THR A 120 -5.58 1.69 0.75
C THR A 120 -6.49 2.73 0.10
N GLU A 121 -5.96 3.60 -0.75
CA GLU A 121 -6.74 4.60 -1.47
C GLU A 121 -7.72 3.96 -2.46
N LEU A 122 -7.29 2.94 -3.21
CA LEU A 122 -8.16 2.18 -4.12
C LEU A 122 -9.31 1.50 -3.36
N GLU A 123 -9.04 0.89 -2.21
CA GLU A 123 -10.05 0.27 -1.35
C GLU A 123 -11.06 1.30 -0.84
N ASP A 124 -10.61 2.43 -0.31
CA ASP A 124 -11.49 3.46 0.25
C ASP A 124 -12.34 4.14 -0.83
N LEU A 125 -11.75 4.44 -2.01
CA LEU A 125 -12.49 4.97 -3.15
C LEU A 125 -13.55 3.97 -3.65
N SER A 126 -13.22 2.68 -3.76
CA SER A 126 -14.16 1.64 -4.16
C SER A 126 -15.31 1.50 -3.16
N PHE A 127 -14.98 1.45 -1.88
CA PHE A 127 -15.95 1.36 -0.80
C PHE A 127 -16.97 2.52 -0.80
N ARG A 128 -16.50 3.73 -1.12
CA ARG A 128 -17.35 4.92 -1.23
C ARG A 128 -18.42 4.76 -2.31
N TYR A 129 -18.13 4.06 -3.43
CA TYR A 129 -19.09 3.86 -4.51
C TYR A 129 -19.95 2.60 -4.32
N GLU A 130 -19.42 1.54 -3.72
CA GLU A 130 -20.16 0.30 -3.47
C GLU A 130 -21.12 0.40 -2.29
N HIS A 131 -20.70 1.11 -1.23
CA HIS A 131 -21.44 1.23 0.04
C HIS A 131 -21.43 2.66 0.57
N PRO A 132 -22.04 3.63 -0.16
CA PRO A 132 -21.95 5.06 0.16
C PRO A 132 -22.46 5.42 1.55
N ASP A 133 -23.56 4.81 2.00
CA ASP A 133 -24.13 5.08 3.33
C ASP A 133 -23.23 4.59 4.47
N ALA A 134 -22.65 3.40 4.31
CA ALA A 134 -21.72 2.83 5.28
C ALA A 134 -20.43 3.66 5.34
N TYR A 135 -19.91 4.07 4.18
CA TYR A 135 -18.75 4.95 4.06
C TYR A 135 -18.99 6.28 4.81
N ALA A 136 -20.09 6.98 4.50
CA ALA A 136 -20.45 8.25 5.13
C ALA A 136 -20.65 8.13 6.66
N SER A 137 -21.26 7.03 7.11
CA SER A 137 -21.43 6.75 8.55
C SER A 137 -20.09 6.60 9.26
N ILE A 138 -19.14 5.84 8.67
CA ILE A 138 -17.82 5.63 9.26
C ILE A 138 -17.00 6.93 9.24
N GLU A 139 -17.01 7.69 8.14
CA GLU A 139 -16.33 8.98 8.07
C GLU A 139 -16.84 9.95 9.14
N LYS A 140 -18.16 10.06 9.32
CA LYS A 140 -18.77 10.89 10.36
C LYS A 140 -18.29 10.49 11.76
N LYS A 141 -18.24 9.19 12.05
CA LYS A 141 -17.75 8.67 13.34
C LYS A 141 -16.26 8.94 13.53
N LEU A 142 -15.45 8.78 12.48
CA LEU A 142 -14.02 9.12 12.50
C LEU A 142 -13.84 10.61 12.77
N ALA A 143 -14.57 11.48 12.10
CA ALA A 143 -14.49 12.92 12.30
C ALA A 143 -14.88 13.31 13.73
N SER A 144 -16.01 12.81 14.24
CA SER A 144 -16.51 13.14 15.59
C SER A 144 -15.60 12.67 16.74
N THR A 145 -14.75 11.67 16.50
CA THR A 145 -13.82 11.12 17.52
C THR A 145 -12.38 11.58 17.33
N GLN A 146 -12.09 12.48 16.39
CA GLN A 146 -10.73 12.93 16.09
C GLN A 146 -10.03 13.56 17.30
N ALA A 147 -10.64 14.53 17.96
CA ALA A 147 -10.05 15.20 19.12
C ALA A 147 -9.72 14.23 20.27
N GLN A 148 -10.54 13.19 20.45
CA GLN A 148 -10.27 12.15 21.45
C GLN A 148 -9.06 11.28 21.06
N ARG A 149 -8.92 10.98 19.76
CA ARG A 149 -7.76 10.21 19.27
C ARG A 149 -6.49 11.03 19.37
N ASP A 150 -6.52 12.31 19.03
CA ASP A 150 -5.37 13.21 19.13
C ASP A 150 -4.90 13.34 20.59
N THR A 151 -5.84 13.53 21.51
CA THR A 151 -5.54 13.55 22.96
C THR A 151 -4.95 12.23 23.44
N LEU A 152 -5.51 11.10 23.00
CA LEU A 152 -5.01 9.78 23.36
C LEU A 152 -3.61 9.55 22.81
N PHE A 153 -3.35 9.95 21.56
CA PHE A 153 -2.04 9.86 20.92
C PHE A 153 -0.98 10.63 21.71
N GLU A 154 -1.24 11.91 22.04
CA GLU A 154 -0.29 12.73 22.79
C GLU A 154 -0.03 12.17 24.19
N GLN A 155 -1.07 11.78 24.93
CA GLN A 155 -0.91 11.20 26.25
C GLN A 155 -0.15 9.87 26.25
N PHE A 156 -0.41 9.03 25.23
CA PHE A 156 0.26 7.73 25.11
C PHE A 156 1.71 7.88 24.63
N THR A 157 2.00 8.81 23.75
CA THR A 157 3.33 8.96 23.18
C THR A 157 4.29 9.79 24.04
N ALA A 158 3.81 10.61 24.97
CA ALA A 158 4.67 11.45 25.81
C ALA A 158 5.72 10.66 26.62
N PRO A 159 5.40 9.57 27.35
CA PRO A 159 6.41 8.77 28.02
C PRO A 159 7.37 8.05 27.05
N ILE A 160 6.87 7.65 25.87
CA ILE A 160 7.67 7.02 24.81
C ILE A 160 8.72 8.02 24.31
N ARG A 161 8.32 9.27 24.02
CA ARG A 161 9.26 10.34 23.63
C ARG A 161 10.38 10.51 24.66
N ALA A 162 9.99 10.68 25.92
CA ALA A 162 10.96 10.90 26.99
C ALA A 162 12.01 9.76 27.08
N GLU A 163 11.58 8.52 26.88
CA GLU A 163 12.51 7.39 26.92
C GLU A 163 13.39 7.30 25.65
N LEU A 164 12.81 7.52 24.45
CA LEU A 164 13.59 7.51 23.21
C LEU A 164 14.60 8.66 23.15
N ASP A 165 14.23 9.85 23.64
CA ASP A 165 15.14 11.00 23.77
C ASP A 165 16.31 10.68 24.71
N LYS A 166 16.03 10.06 25.86
CA LYS A 166 17.07 9.60 26.81
C LYS A 166 17.99 8.56 26.19
N MET A 167 17.48 7.68 25.33
CA MET A 167 18.27 6.67 24.61
C MET A 167 19.08 7.27 23.45
N GLY A 168 18.83 8.53 23.08
CA GLY A 168 19.52 9.24 22.01
C GLY A 168 19.13 8.74 20.61
N PHE A 169 17.89 8.28 20.44
CA PHE A 169 17.38 7.97 19.11
C PHE A 169 16.92 9.22 18.35
N GLU A 170 17.16 9.25 17.06
CA GLU A 170 16.50 10.13 16.12
C GLU A 170 15.27 9.38 15.59
N TYR A 171 14.07 9.96 15.75
CA TYR A 171 12.81 9.27 15.42
C TYR A 171 11.69 10.24 15.11
N GLU A 172 10.66 9.71 14.47
CA GLU A 172 9.37 10.37 14.22
C GLU A 172 8.24 9.51 14.78
N LEU A 173 7.29 10.13 15.50
CA LEU A 173 6.07 9.48 15.96
C LEU A 173 4.89 9.91 15.09
N LYS A 174 4.21 8.94 14.49
CA LYS A 174 3.02 9.19 13.65
C LYS A 174 1.79 8.47 14.19
N ALA A 175 0.68 9.17 14.27
CA ALA A 175 -0.62 8.55 14.40
C ALA A 175 -1.01 7.89 13.07
N ARG A 176 -1.48 6.64 13.14
CA ARG A 176 -2.10 5.97 12.00
C ARG A 176 -3.54 5.65 12.34
N VAL A 177 -4.46 6.28 11.63
CA VAL A 177 -5.88 5.96 11.70
C VAL A 177 -6.20 4.90 10.66
N LYS A 178 -6.93 3.87 11.06
CA LYS A 178 -7.38 2.81 10.14
C LYS A 178 -8.33 3.40 9.10
N SER A 179 -8.19 3.00 7.84
CA SER A 179 -9.00 3.50 6.74
C SER A 179 -10.47 3.07 6.86
N PRO A 180 -11.42 3.84 6.31
CA PRO A 180 -12.84 3.54 6.32
C PRO A 180 -13.17 2.13 5.83
N TYR A 181 -12.60 1.69 4.70
CA TYR A 181 -12.78 0.33 4.22
C TYR A 181 -12.27 -0.72 5.19
N SER A 182 -11.07 -0.53 5.76
CA SER A 182 -10.48 -1.47 6.72
C SER A 182 -11.32 -1.57 8.01
N ILE A 183 -11.95 -0.48 8.43
CA ILE A 183 -12.89 -0.46 9.56
C ILE A 183 -14.14 -1.27 9.21
N TRP A 184 -14.77 -0.94 8.08
CA TRP A 184 -15.97 -1.62 7.61
C TRP A 184 -15.74 -3.12 7.43
N ASN A 185 -14.68 -3.53 6.78
CA ASN A 185 -14.31 -4.92 6.57
C ASN A 185 -14.13 -5.66 7.91
N LYS A 186 -13.53 -5.00 8.90
CA LYS A 186 -13.40 -5.56 10.24
C LYS A 186 -14.76 -5.69 10.96
N MET A 187 -15.65 -4.70 10.81
CA MET A 187 -17.02 -4.78 11.35
C MET A 187 -17.78 -5.96 10.75
N GLN A 188 -17.70 -6.17 9.42
CA GLN A 188 -18.36 -7.27 8.74
C GLN A 188 -17.80 -8.65 9.15
N ASN A 189 -16.46 -8.81 9.09
CA ASN A 189 -15.81 -10.10 9.32
C ASN A 189 -15.83 -10.54 10.79
N LYS A 190 -15.90 -9.60 11.74
CA LYS A 190 -15.92 -9.90 13.18
C LYS A 190 -17.28 -9.71 13.83
N HIS A 191 -18.27 -9.24 13.05
CA HIS A 191 -19.61 -8.94 13.54
C HIS A 191 -19.60 -7.99 14.75
N VAL A 192 -18.77 -6.93 14.68
CA VAL A 192 -18.61 -5.92 15.74
C VAL A 192 -19.05 -4.55 15.27
N THR A 193 -19.42 -3.68 16.20
CA THR A 193 -19.73 -2.28 15.94
C THR A 193 -18.46 -1.44 15.80
N PHE A 194 -18.58 -0.21 15.33
CA PHE A 194 -17.46 0.73 15.23
C PHE A 194 -16.81 0.97 16.60
N GLU A 195 -17.62 1.09 17.64
CA GLU A 195 -17.20 1.37 19.01
C GLU A 195 -16.40 0.23 19.65
N GLU A 196 -16.63 -1.00 19.20
CA GLU A 196 -15.91 -2.20 19.65
C GLU A 196 -14.55 -2.39 18.96
N ILE A 197 -14.23 -1.59 17.93
CA ILE A 197 -12.94 -1.64 17.28
C ILE A 197 -11.91 -0.85 18.10
N TYR A 198 -11.05 -1.55 18.83
CA TYR A 198 -10.04 -0.93 19.69
C TYR A 198 -8.79 -0.44 18.94
N ASP A 199 -8.52 -0.92 17.73
CA ASP A 199 -7.32 -0.62 16.92
C ASP A 199 -7.60 0.38 15.79
N ILE A 200 -8.52 1.32 15.99
CA ILE A 200 -8.74 2.43 15.05
C ILE A 200 -7.51 3.34 15.00
N LEU A 201 -6.89 3.59 16.16
CA LEU A 201 -5.65 4.33 16.29
C LEU A 201 -4.48 3.34 16.50
N ALA A 202 -3.45 3.47 15.70
CA ALA A 202 -2.14 2.88 15.93
C ALA A 202 -1.09 3.98 16.01
N VAL A 203 0.03 3.70 16.68
CA VAL A 203 1.20 4.57 16.75
C VAL A 203 2.32 3.96 15.92
N ARG A 204 2.95 4.77 15.07
CA ARG A 204 4.18 4.40 14.37
C ARG A 204 5.36 5.08 15.01
N ILE A 205 6.38 4.31 15.30
CA ILE A 205 7.71 4.79 15.69
C ILE A 205 8.60 4.54 14.48
N ILE A 206 9.01 5.61 13.81
CA ILE A 206 9.91 5.56 12.66
C ILE A 206 11.24 6.08 13.17
N TYR A 207 12.24 5.20 13.31
CA TYR A 207 13.55 5.58 13.84
C TYR A 207 14.60 5.55 12.74
N LYS A 208 15.62 6.40 12.91
CA LYS A 208 16.84 6.36 12.11
C LYS A 208 17.85 5.47 12.81
N PRO A 209 18.35 4.39 12.18
CA PRO A 209 19.35 3.53 12.77
C PRO A 209 20.64 4.31 13.07
N LYS A 210 21.31 3.99 14.16
CA LYS A 210 22.62 4.60 14.50
C LYS A 210 23.71 4.19 13.50
N SER A 211 23.60 2.96 12.98
CA SER A 211 24.34 2.47 11.82
C SER A 211 23.49 1.43 11.07
N PRO A 212 23.76 1.13 9.78
CA PRO A 212 23.03 0.12 9.03
C PRO A 212 23.02 -1.25 9.71
N ASP A 213 24.12 -1.66 10.30
CA ASP A 213 24.27 -2.96 10.99
C ASP A 213 23.45 -3.05 12.28
N GLU A 214 23.05 -1.91 12.85
CA GLU A 214 22.24 -1.84 14.06
C GLU A 214 20.74 -1.72 13.82
N GLU A 215 20.31 -1.69 12.57
CA GLU A 215 18.89 -1.45 12.21
C GLU A 215 17.95 -2.39 12.97
N ILE A 216 18.19 -3.69 12.91
CA ILE A 216 17.37 -4.69 13.60
C ILE A 216 17.50 -4.56 15.10
N ASN A 217 18.72 -4.42 15.61
CA ASN A 217 18.97 -4.32 17.06
C ASN A 217 18.29 -3.09 17.64
N ASN A 218 18.34 -1.93 16.97
CA ASN A 218 17.69 -0.72 17.43
C ASN A 218 16.16 -0.88 17.49
N CYS A 219 15.55 -1.63 16.54
CA CYS A 219 14.13 -1.95 16.57
C CYS A 219 13.73 -2.66 17.87
N PHE A 220 14.48 -3.71 18.25
CA PHE A 220 14.24 -4.47 19.47
C PHE A 220 14.59 -3.71 20.74
N GLN A 221 15.60 -2.84 20.74
CA GLN A 221 15.89 -1.94 21.85
C GLN A 221 14.72 -1.00 22.15
N ILE A 222 14.13 -0.41 21.11
CA ILE A 222 12.92 0.43 21.23
C ILE A 222 11.75 -0.40 21.79
N TYR A 223 11.54 -1.60 21.28
CA TYR A 223 10.49 -2.51 21.78
C TYR A 223 10.66 -2.81 23.29
N VAL A 224 11.86 -3.15 23.72
CA VAL A 224 12.14 -3.41 25.15
C VAL A 224 11.83 -2.17 25.97
N ALA A 225 12.31 -1.01 25.57
CA ALA A 225 12.10 0.25 26.27
C ALA A 225 10.61 0.59 26.46
N ILE A 226 9.80 0.53 25.39
CA ILE A 226 8.37 0.84 25.48
C ILE A 226 7.56 -0.22 26.24
N SER A 227 8.03 -1.47 26.25
CA SER A 227 7.44 -2.56 27.03
C SER A 227 7.69 -2.45 28.54
N GLN A 228 8.70 -1.67 28.96
CA GLN A 228 8.91 -1.29 30.36
C GLN A 228 7.96 -0.18 30.81
N ILE A 229 7.51 0.68 29.87
CA ILE A 229 6.56 1.77 30.16
C ILE A 229 5.14 1.24 30.22
N TYR A 230 4.77 0.38 29.28
CA TYR A 230 3.41 -0.12 29.09
C TYR A 230 3.35 -1.64 29.06
N LYS A 231 2.31 -2.21 29.68
CA LYS A 231 2.07 -3.66 29.63
C LYS A 231 1.78 -4.10 28.21
N SER A 232 2.57 -5.02 27.68
CA SER A 232 2.36 -5.63 26.36
C SER A 232 1.33 -6.76 26.41
N HIS A 233 0.57 -6.92 25.32
CA HIS A 233 -0.32 -8.07 25.13
C HIS A 233 0.49 -9.27 24.66
N PRO A 234 0.53 -10.41 25.40
CA PRO A 234 1.45 -11.51 25.12
C PRO A 234 1.27 -12.13 23.75
N ASP A 235 0.02 -12.26 23.27
CA ASP A 235 -0.30 -12.95 21.99
C ASP A 235 -0.33 -12.02 20.77
N ARG A 236 0.08 -10.76 20.93
CA ARG A 236 -0.02 -9.75 19.86
C ARG A 236 1.31 -9.11 19.48
N LEU A 237 2.39 -9.82 19.70
CA LEU A 237 3.67 -9.49 19.08
C LEU A 237 3.72 -10.11 17.69
N ARG A 238 4.07 -9.29 16.68
CA ARG A 238 4.27 -9.73 15.29
C ARG A 238 5.63 -9.26 14.83
N ASP A 239 6.52 -10.18 14.64
CA ASP A 239 7.89 -9.94 14.18
C ASP A 239 7.96 -10.09 12.66
N TRP A 240 7.69 -8.98 11.97
CA TRP A 240 7.88 -8.85 10.54
C TRP A 240 9.26 -8.24 10.20
N VAL A 241 10.14 -8.05 11.20
CA VAL A 241 11.51 -7.58 10.99
C VAL A 241 12.40 -8.76 10.62
N ASN A 242 12.40 -9.82 11.44
CA ASN A 242 13.16 -11.05 11.14
C ASN A 242 12.47 -11.93 10.11
N HIS A 243 11.14 -11.83 9.99
CA HIS A 243 10.33 -12.62 9.06
C HIS A 243 9.45 -11.69 8.19
N PRO A 244 10.04 -10.98 7.20
CA PRO A 244 9.31 -10.08 6.33
C PRO A 244 8.13 -10.77 5.64
N LYS A 245 7.07 -10.01 5.37
CA LYS A 245 5.96 -10.53 4.56
C LYS A 245 6.42 -10.74 3.12
N ALA A 246 5.71 -11.59 2.38
CA ALA A 246 6.00 -11.87 0.98
C ALA A 246 6.11 -10.61 0.09
N ASN A 247 5.38 -9.54 0.43
CA ASN A 247 5.44 -8.24 -0.26
C ASN A 247 6.54 -7.30 0.28
N GLY A 248 7.54 -7.80 1.00
CA GLY A 248 8.66 -7.02 1.54
C GLY A 248 8.33 -6.15 2.77
N TYR A 249 7.10 -6.20 3.29
CA TYR A 249 6.74 -5.41 4.47
C TYR A 249 7.52 -5.83 5.70
N GLN A 250 8.16 -4.87 6.37
CA GLN A 250 8.92 -5.04 7.60
C GLN A 250 8.44 -4.06 8.67
N ALA A 251 8.17 -4.56 9.86
CA ALA A 251 7.91 -3.78 11.08
C ALA A 251 7.81 -4.74 12.28
N LEU A 252 8.10 -4.28 13.47
CA LEU A 252 7.73 -4.98 14.69
C LEU A 252 6.41 -4.40 15.21
N HIS A 253 5.37 -5.23 15.31
CA HIS A 253 4.08 -4.81 15.85
C HIS A 253 3.93 -5.32 17.26
N VAL A 254 3.63 -4.43 18.19
CA VAL A 254 3.30 -4.74 19.58
C VAL A 254 1.99 -4.07 19.95
N THR A 255 1.19 -4.69 20.80
CA THR A 255 -0.03 -4.10 21.35
C THR A 255 0.20 -3.79 22.82
N LEU A 256 0.09 -2.51 23.19
CA LEU A 256 0.39 -2.00 24.52
C LEU A 256 -0.88 -1.45 25.19
N MET A 257 -0.96 -1.61 26.53
CA MET A 257 -2.08 -1.09 27.32
C MET A 257 -1.81 0.36 27.71
N SER A 258 -2.63 1.28 27.24
CA SER A 258 -2.56 2.68 27.65
C SER A 258 -3.01 2.86 29.11
N ALA A 259 -2.65 3.98 29.74
CA ALA A 259 -3.09 4.34 31.09
C ALA A 259 -4.63 4.41 31.26
N LYS A 260 -5.36 4.56 30.15
CA LYS A 260 -6.83 4.56 30.13
C LYS A 260 -7.45 3.17 29.90
N GLY A 261 -6.66 2.10 29.99
CA GLY A 261 -7.13 0.73 29.81
C GLY A 261 -7.48 0.37 28.36
N ARG A 262 -6.98 1.13 27.37
CA ARG A 262 -7.19 0.84 25.95
C ARG A 262 -5.96 0.21 25.35
N TRP A 263 -6.13 -0.84 24.58
CA TRP A 263 -5.07 -1.45 23.78
C TRP A 263 -4.76 -0.56 22.58
N ILE A 264 -3.47 -0.27 22.37
CA ILE A 264 -2.97 0.52 21.24
C ILE A 264 -1.91 -0.32 20.52
N GLU A 265 -2.06 -0.47 19.20
CA GLU A 265 -1.02 -1.07 18.37
C GLU A 265 0.10 -0.07 18.15
N VAL A 266 1.33 -0.51 18.39
CA VAL A 266 2.54 0.24 18.08
C VAL A 266 3.32 -0.51 17.00
N GLN A 267 3.67 0.20 15.93
CA GLN A 267 4.46 -0.30 14.80
C GLN A 267 5.83 0.35 14.86
N ILE A 268 6.87 -0.43 15.13
CA ILE A 268 8.26 0.02 15.21
C ILE A 268 8.94 -0.37 13.92
N ARG A 269 9.55 0.59 13.23
CA ARG A 269 10.29 0.36 11.99
C ARG A 269 11.29 1.46 11.72
N SER A 270 12.37 1.14 11.02
CA SER A 270 13.34 2.15 10.57
C SER A 270 12.77 3.02 9.45
N GLU A 271 13.48 4.09 9.10
CA GLU A 271 13.14 4.90 7.91
C GLU A 271 13.13 4.05 6.64
N HIS A 272 14.11 3.17 6.46
CA HIS A 272 14.17 2.24 5.33
C HIS A 272 12.97 1.28 5.29
N MET A 273 12.65 0.61 6.41
CA MET A 273 11.46 -0.23 6.51
C MET A 273 10.17 0.55 6.27
N ASN A 274 10.14 1.85 6.66
CA ASN A 274 8.99 2.72 6.41
C ASN A 274 8.85 3.05 4.91
N GLU A 275 9.93 3.33 4.20
CA GLU A 275 9.90 3.54 2.76
C GLU A 275 9.42 2.28 2.03
N LEU A 276 9.93 1.10 2.39
CA LEU A 276 9.47 -0.17 1.85
C LEU A 276 7.97 -0.40 2.10
N ALA A 277 7.49 -0.06 3.30
CA ALA A 277 6.07 -0.22 3.65
C ALA A 277 5.14 0.75 2.91
N GLU A 278 5.60 1.95 2.55
CA GLU A 278 4.79 2.97 1.87
C GLU A 278 4.88 2.88 0.33
N GLN A 279 6.06 2.55 -0.22
CA GLN A 279 6.36 2.58 -1.65
C GLN A 279 6.56 1.18 -2.26
N GLY A 280 6.54 0.14 -1.43
CA GLY A 280 6.81 -1.22 -1.87
C GLY A 280 8.24 -1.38 -2.38
N PHE A 281 8.42 -2.31 -3.30
CA PHE A 281 9.74 -2.60 -3.88
C PHE A 281 10.36 -1.43 -4.67
N ALA A 282 9.55 -0.45 -5.07
CA ALA A 282 10.08 0.77 -5.68
C ALA A 282 11.04 1.55 -4.76
N ALA A 283 10.97 1.34 -3.45
CA ALA A 283 11.90 1.92 -2.48
C ALA A 283 13.29 1.27 -2.52
N HIS A 284 13.40 -0.01 -2.90
CA HIS A 284 14.69 -0.70 -3.01
C HIS A 284 15.65 -0.04 -4.00
N TRP A 285 15.13 0.48 -5.12
CA TRP A 285 15.96 1.13 -6.14
C TRP A 285 16.57 2.45 -5.70
N LYS A 286 15.94 3.17 -4.77
CA LYS A 286 16.49 4.39 -4.21
C LYS A 286 17.69 4.17 -3.28
N TYR A 287 17.76 3.02 -2.64
CA TYR A 287 18.71 2.80 -1.55
C TYR A 287 20.05 2.23 -2.01
N LYS A 288 20.05 1.43 -3.10
CA LYS A 288 21.28 0.80 -3.62
C LYS A 288 22.16 1.73 -4.44
N ASP A 289 21.57 2.70 -5.15
CA ASP A 289 22.29 3.50 -6.14
C ASP A 289 22.75 4.88 -5.68
N GLY A 290 22.75 5.18 -4.37
CA GLY A 290 23.24 6.47 -3.87
C GLY A 290 22.56 7.71 -4.49
N GLY A 291 21.40 7.53 -5.13
CA GLY A 291 20.58 8.58 -5.73
C GLY A 291 20.70 8.73 -7.26
N GLU A 292 21.54 7.97 -7.94
CA GLU A 292 21.52 7.86 -9.39
C GLU A 292 20.64 6.69 -9.82
N ILE A 293 19.59 6.99 -10.58
CA ILE A 293 18.67 5.99 -11.14
C ILE A 293 19.37 5.35 -12.34
N THR A 294 20.13 4.30 -12.09
CA THR A 294 20.54 3.39 -13.17
C THR A 294 19.40 2.41 -13.42
N GLU A 295 18.96 2.30 -14.67
CA GLU A 295 18.02 1.27 -15.10
C GLU A 295 18.74 -0.10 -15.09
N ASP A 296 18.95 -0.70 -13.92
CA ASP A 296 19.46 -2.06 -13.84
C ASP A 296 18.32 -3.05 -14.09
N GLU A 297 18.23 -3.50 -15.34
CA GLU A 297 17.25 -4.51 -15.79
C GLU A 297 17.44 -5.85 -15.06
N GLY A 298 18.60 -6.12 -14.48
CA GLY A 298 18.89 -7.37 -13.77
C GLY A 298 18.14 -7.50 -12.46
N GLU A 299 18.15 -6.47 -11.61
CA GLU A 299 17.42 -6.45 -10.34
C GLU A 299 15.90 -6.42 -10.53
N LEU A 300 15.45 -5.73 -11.58
CA LEU A 300 14.04 -5.73 -11.97
C LEU A 300 13.56 -7.14 -12.34
N ASN A 301 14.38 -7.88 -13.08
CA ASN A 301 14.07 -9.24 -13.51
C ASN A 301 14.12 -10.24 -12.36
N GLU A 302 15.03 -10.09 -11.40
CA GLU A 302 15.11 -10.92 -10.19
C GLU A 302 13.85 -10.71 -9.32
N TRP A 303 13.43 -9.47 -9.14
CA TRP A 303 12.19 -9.16 -8.43
C TRP A 303 10.94 -9.68 -9.17
N LEU A 304 10.88 -9.57 -10.51
CA LEU A 304 9.82 -10.17 -11.32
C LEU A 304 9.75 -11.68 -11.15
N SER A 305 10.92 -12.36 -11.08
CA SER A 305 10.99 -13.79 -10.81
C SER A 305 10.40 -14.12 -9.44
N THR A 306 10.76 -13.34 -8.41
CA THR A 306 10.23 -13.50 -7.05
C THR A 306 8.70 -13.30 -7.00
N ILE A 307 8.17 -12.30 -7.72
CA ILE A 307 6.72 -12.10 -7.81
C ILE A 307 6.03 -13.25 -8.54
N LYS A 308 6.62 -13.76 -9.62
CA LYS A 308 6.07 -14.92 -10.33
C LYS A 308 5.99 -16.16 -9.46
N GLU A 309 6.93 -16.35 -8.53
CA GLU A 309 6.91 -17.45 -7.57
C GLU A 309 5.86 -17.28 -6.46
N ILE A 310 5.52 -16.03 -6.13
CA ILE A 310 4.53 -15.69 -5.10
C ILE A 310 3.08 -15.70 -5.65
N LEU A 311 2.93 -15.60 -6.97
CA LEU A 311 1.65 -15.57 -7.69
C LEU A 311 1.19 -16.94 -8.11
#